data_af9ea1326788723ba6d79208951f1eac
#
_entry.id   af9ea1326788723ba6d79208951f1eac
#
_cell.length_a   1.000
_cell.length_b   1.000
_cell.length_c   1.000
_cell.angle_alpha   90.00
_cell.angle_beta   90.00
_cell.angle_gamma   90.00
#
_symmetry.space_group_name_H-M   'P 1'
#
loop_
_entity.id
_entity.type
_entity.pdbx_description
1 polymer ?
#
loop_
_entity_poly.entity_id
_entity_poly.type
_entity_poly.pdbx_seq_one_letter_code
_entity_poly.pdbx_strand_id
1 'polypeptide(L)'
;ERLMTWATTLMTQLSGAMASIVLLVMTVIFMLFEVRHLPYKLRFALNNPRLHIAGLHRALKGVTHYLALKTLISLWTGLIVWLGLLAMGVQFALMWGVLAFLLNYVPNIGSAISAIPPMLQALLFSGIYECLLVGALFLVVHMVLGNMVEPRMMGHRLGMSTLVVFLSLLVWGWLLGPVGMLLSVPLTSVCKIWMETTVGGSKLAILLG
;
A
#
# COMPACT_ATOMS: atom_id res chain seq x y z
N GLU A 1 3.45 -28.41 24.80
CA GLU A 1 2.41 -27.41 25.16
C GLU A 1 2.79 -25.98 24.72
N ARG A 2 4.00 -25.49 24.98
CA ARG A 2 4.43 -24.13 24.57
C ARG A 2 4.37 -23.92 23.07
N LEU A 3 4.81 -24.88 22.25
CA LEU A 3 4.77 -24.77 20.78
C LEU A 3 3.33 -24.69 20.25
N MET A 4 2.40 -25.43 20.85
CA MET A 4 0.99 -25.40 20.47
C MET A 4 0.34 -24.06 20.81
N THR A 5 0.68 -23.49 21.97
CA THR A 5 0.21 -22.14 22.37
C THR A 5 0.77 -21.05 21.46
N TRP A 6 2.03 -21.13 21.05
CA TRP A 6 2.62 -20.21 20.08
C TRP A 6 1.98 -20.33 18.70
N ALA A 7 1.73 -21.55 18.23
CA ALA A 7 1.07 -21.79 16.95
C ALA A 7 -0.36 -21.25 16.92
N THR A 8 -1.15 -21.47 17.98
CA THR A 8 -2.51 -20.93 18.09
C THR A 8 -2.52 -19.41 18.21
N THR A 9 -1.58 -18.81 18.94
CA THR A 9 -1.46 -17.36 19.06
C THR A 9 -1.09 -16.73 17.70
N LEU A 10 -0.16 -17.32 16.96
CA LEU A 10 0.20 -16.88 15.62
C LEU A 10 -0.98 -17.02 14.64
N MET A 11 -1.72 -18.13 14.69
CA MET A 11 -2.91 -18.32 13.86
C MET A 11 -4.02 -17.31 14.16
N THR A 12 -4.28 -17.02 15.43
CA THR A 12 -5.28 -15.99 15.81
C THR A 12 -4.85 -14.58 15.41
N GLN A 13 -3.57 -14.25 15.54
CA GLN A 13 -3.04 -12.96 15.08
C GLN A 13 -3.08 -12.84 13.57
N LEU A 14 -2.73 -13.90 12.83
CA LEU A 14 -2.83 -13.94 11.37
C LEU A 14 -4.28 -13.80 10.88
N SER A 15 -5.22 -14.51 11.53
CA SER A 15 -6.64 -14.40 11.15
C SER A 15 -7.20 -13.01 11.44
N GLY A 16 -6.81 -12.38 12.55
CA GLY A 16 -7.16 -10.98 12.86
C GLY A 16 -6.57 -9.99 11.86
N ALA A 17 -5.31 -10.20 11.47
CA ALA A 17 -4.67 -9.39 10.43
C ALA A 17 -5.36 -9.55 9.07
N MET A 18 -5.72 -10.77 8.67
CA MET A 18 -6.46 -11.03 7.43
C MET A 18 -7.85 -10.38 7.45
N ALA A 19 -8.59 -10.46 8.54
CA ALA A 19 -9.89 -9.79 8.70
C ALA A 19 -9.73 -8.26 8.58
N SER A 20 -8.70 -7.69 9.19
CA SER A 20 -8.39 -6.26 9.08
C SER A 20 -8.06 -5.85 7.64
N ILE A 21 -7.32 -6.68 6.91
CA ILE A 21 -6.98 -6.45 5.50
C ILE A 21 -8.23 -6.51 4.62
N VAL A 22 -9.13 -7.48 4.84
CA VAL A 22 -10.39 -7.57 4.09
C VAL A 22 -11.27 -6.34 4.34
N LEU A 23 -11.42 -5.91 5.60
CA LEU A 23 -12.13 -4.68 5.95
C LEU A 23 -11.50 -3.46 5.27
N LEU A 24 -10.19 -3.39 5.21
CA LEU A 24 -9.43 -2.34 4.58
C LEU A 24 -9.68 -2.30 3.06
N VAL A 25 -9.60 -3.43 2.37
CA VAL A 25 -9.90 -3.53 0.93
C VAL A 25 -11.35 -3.11 0.66
N MET A 26 -12.30 -3.58 1.48
CA MET A 26 -13.71 -3.16 1.41
C MET A 26 -13.86 -1.65 1.62
N THR A 27 -13.19 -1.08 2.61
CA THR A 27 -13.22 0.37 2.88
C THR A 27 -12.69 1.16 1.68
N VAL A 28 -11.58 0.73 1.08
CA VAL A 28 -11.04 1.36 -0.14
C VAL A 28 -12.01 1.27 -1.30
N ILE A 29 -12.65 0.11 -1.50
CA ILE A 29 -13.65 -0.08 -2.55
C ILE A 29 -14.85 0.86 -2.33
N PHE A 30 -15.41 0.92 -1.11
CA PHE A 30 -16.50 1.83 -0.78
C PHE A 30 -16.09 3.30 -0.94
N MET A 31 -14.88 3.66 -0.53
CA MET A 31 -14.35 5.01 -0.71
C MET A 31 -14.23 5.38 -2.19
N LEU A 32 -13.81 4.44 -3.05
CA LEU A 32 -13.76 4.65 -4.50
C LEU A 32 -15.16 4.83 -5.11
N PHE A 33 -16.18 4.13 -4.62
CA PHE A 33 -17.55 4.32 -5.06
C PHE A 33 -18.12 5.67 -4.58
N GLU A 34 -17.85 6.08 -3.34
CA GLU A 34 -18.35 7.34 -2.76
C GLU A 34 -17.67 8.57 -3.40
N VAL A 35 -16.41 8.45 -3.82
CA VAL A 35 -15.65 9.51 -4.49
C VAL A 35 -16.39 10.04 -5.73
N ARG A 36 -17.15 9.24 -6.44
CA ARG A 36 -17.97 9.67 -7.59
C ARG A 36 -19.07 10.65 -7.21
N HIS A 37 -19.62 10.53 -6.01
CA HIS A 37 -20.74 11.36 -5.52
C HIS A 37 -20.28 12.59 -4.73
N LEU A 38 -19.02 12.61 -4.28
CA LEU A 38 -18.41 13.67 -3.47
C LEU A 38 -18.46 15.06 -4.15
N PRO A 39 -18.15 15.21 -5.47
CA PRO A 39 -18.21 16.52 -6.13
C PRO A 39 -19.60 17.13 -6.13
N TYR A 40 -20.65 16.31 -6.22
CA TYR A 40 -22.04 16.78 -6.18
C TYR A 40 -22.42 17.30 -4.79
N LYS A 41 -22.08 16.56 -3.72
CA LYS A 41 -22.34 16.95 -2.32
C LYS A 41 -21.58 18.23 -1.93
N LEU A 42 -20.35 18.39 -2.38
CA LEU A 42 -19.53 19.57 -2.09
C LEU A 42 -19.96 20.83 -2.86
N ARG A 43 -20.57 20.70 -4.04
CA ARG A 43 -21.17 21.84 -4.74
C ARG A 43 -22.24 22.57 -3.91
N PHE A 44 -22.99 21.84 -3.09
CA PHE A 44 -24.01 22.42 -2.22
C PHE A 44 -23.45 23.02 -0.93
N ALA A 45 -22.25 22.55 -0.48
CA ALA A 45 -21.69 22.93 0.81
C ALA A 45 -20.75 24.16 0.77
N LEU A 46 -20.25 24.56 -0.42
CA LEU A 46 -19.19 25.58 -0.53
C LEU A 46 -19.67 26.84 -1.23
N ASN A 47 -19.46 28.00 -0.57
CA ASN A 47 -19.88 29.34 -1.02
C ASN A 47 -19.07 29.90 -2.23
N ASN A 48 -17.98 29.24 -2.68
CA ASN A 48 -17.19 29.65 -3.85
C ASN A 48 -16.76 28.44 -4.71
N PRO A 49 -17.63 27.98 -5.65
CA PRO A 49 -17.50 26.66 -6.25
C PRO A 49 -16.30 26.47 -7.20
N ARG A 50 -15.84 27.51 -7.90
CA ARG A 50 -14.98 27.32 -9.08
C ARG A 50 -13.54 26.93 -8.80
N LEU A 51 -12.90 27.49 -7.77
CA LEU A 51 -11.49 27.22 -7.46
C LEU A 51 -11.31 25.91 -6.66
N HIS A 52 -12.20 25.67 -5.70
CA HIS A 52 -12.15 24.47 -4.85
C HIS A 52 -12.54 23.19 -5.60
N ILE A 53 -13.46 23.27 -6.56
CA ILE A 53 -13.89 22.12 -7.38
C ILE A 53 -12.77 21.65 -8.31
N ALA A 54 -12.01 22.55 -8.92
CA ALA A 54 -10.89 22.19 -9.80
C ALA A 54 -9.76 21.50 -9.00
N GLY A 55 -9.44 21.99 -7.80
CA GLY A 55 -8.48 21.36 -6.88
C GLY A 55 -8.93 19.96 -6.44
N LEU A 56 -10.19 19.83 -6.04
CA LEU A 56 -10.77 18.57 -5.63
C LEU A 56 -10.78 17.53 -6.76
N HIS A 57 -11.20 17.92 -7.97
CA HIS A 57 -11.15 17.03 -9.15
C HIS A 57 -9.72 16.53 -9.45
N ARG A 58 -8.75 17.42 -9.31
CA ARG A 58 -7.33 17.05 -9.50
C ARG A 58 -6.85 16.07 -8.43
N ALA A 59 -7.21 16.32 -7.16
CA ALA A 59 -6.91 15.43 -6.05
C ALA A 59 -7.54 14.04 -6.25
N LEU A 60 -8.84 13.98 -6.55
CA LEU A 60 -9.56 12.73 -6.76
C LEU A 60 -9.01 11.93 -7.94
N LYS A 61 -8.69 12.60 -9.05
CA LYS A 61 -8.06 11.96 -10.21
C LYS A 61 -6.66 11.42 -9.87
N GLY A 62 -5.89 12.15 -9.08
CA GLY A 62 -4.58 11.72 -8.59
C GLY A 62 -4.67 10.48 -7.70
N VAL A 63 -5.58 10.49 -6.73
CA VAL A 63 -5.82 9.35 -5.82
C VAL A 63 -6.27 8.11 -6.59
N THR A 64 -7.26 8.25 -7.48
CA THR A 64 -7.77 7.12 -8.27
C THR A 64 -6.68 6.53 -9.17
N HIS A 65 -5.89 7.39 -9.81
CA HIS A 65 -4.78 6.94 -10.65
C HIS A 65 -3.70 6.22 -9.82
N TYR A 66 -3.33 6.77 -8.66
CA TYR A 66 -2.40 6.13 -7.73
C TYR A 66 -2.89 4.74 -7.32
N LEU A 67 -4.13 4.64 -6.84
CA LEU A 67 -4.69 3.37 -6.38
C LEU A 67 -4.79 2.34 -7.50
N ALA A 68 -5.17 2.76 -8.71
CA ALA A 68 -5.23 1.87 -9.87
C ALA A 68 -3.83 1.32 -10.24
N LEU A 69 -2.82 2.18 -10.30
CA LEU A 69 -1.44 1.77 -10.56
C LEU A 69 -0.90 0.88 -9.43
N LYS A 70 -1.14 1.25 -8.19
CA LYS A 70 -0.69 0.46 -7.04
C LYS A 70 -1.32 -0.94 -7.02
N THR A 71 -2.62 -1.02 -7.33
CA THR A 71 -3.32 -2.30 -7.47
C THR A 71 -2.72 -3.16 -8.58
N LEU A 72 -2.43 -2.57 -9.72
CA LEU A 72 -1.82 -3.28 -10.85
C LEU A 72 -0.42 -3.81 -10.49
N ILE A 73 0.43 -2.97 -9.91
CA ILE A 73 1.79 -3.36 -9.50
C ILE A 73 1.74 -4.43 -8.40
N SER A 74 0.85 -4.28 -7.43
CA SER A 74 0.65 -5.26 -6.37
C SER A 74 0.18 -6.61 -6.93
N LEU A 75 -0.73 -6.59 -7.92
CA LEU A 75 -1.19 -7.80 -8.59
C LEU A 75 -0.03 -8.53 -9.29
N TRP A 76 0.81 -7.80 -10.02
CA TRP A 76 2.01 -8.37 -10.63
C TRP A 76 2.98 -8.92 -9.58
N THR A 77 3.19 -8.19 -8.48
CA THR A 77 4.03 -8.64 -7.37
C THR A 77 3.53 -9.96 -6.80
N GLY A 78 2.24 -10.04 -6.46
CA GLY A 78 1.63 -11.25 -5.92
C GLY A 78 1.68 -12.43 -6.89
N LEU A 79 1.42 -12.19 -8.18
CA LEU A 79 1.44 -13.22 -9.22
C LEU A 79 2.86 -13.79 -9.41
N ILE A 80 3.87 -12.93 -9.52
CA ILE A 80 5.26 -13.36 -9.72
C ILE A 80 5.78 -14.10 -8.49
N VAL A 81 5.48 -13.61 -7.29
CA VAL A 81 5.82 -14.29 -6.03
C VAL A 81 5.14 -15.66 -5.96
N TRP A 82 3.83 -15.74 -6.24
CA TRP A 82 3.12 -17.01 -6.28
C TRP A 82 3.75 -18.01 -7.23
N LEU A 83 3.96 -17.63 -8.50
CA LEU A 83 4.55 -18.49 -9.51
C LEU A 83 5.99 -18.89 -9.17
N GLY A 84 6.79 -17.97 -8.66
CA GLY A 84 8.17 -18.25 -8.23
C GLY A 84 8.24 -19.24 -7.07
N LEU A 85 7.42 -19.05 -6.03
CA LEU A 85 7.34 -19.98 -4.90
C LEU A 85 6.77 -21.35 -5.31
N LEU A 86 5.80 -21.36 -6.24
CA LEU A 86 5.26 -22.60 -6.79
C LEU A 86 6.34 -23.39 -7.55
N ALA A 87 7.15 -22.72 -8.37
CA ALA A 87 8.25 -23.34 -9.11
C ALA A 87 9.36 -23.87 -8.18
N MET A 88 9.54 -23.27 -7.00
CA MET A 88 10.48 -23.72 -5.97
C MET A 88 9.90 -24.85 -5.09
N GLY A 89 8.63 -25.24 -5.28
CA GLY A 89 7.97 -26.27 -4.46
C GLY A 89 7.62 -25.84 -3.04
N VAL A 90 7.61 -24.53 -2.76
CA VAL A 90 7.26 -23.98 -1.44
C VAL A 90 5.77 -24.23 -1.16
N GLN A 91 5.44 -24.83 -0.04
CA GLN A 91 4.06 -25.05 0.37
C GLN A 91 3.31 -23.73 0.56
N PHE A 92 2.00 -23.74 0.30
CA PHE A 92 1.14 -22.56 0.43
C PHE A 92 1.57 -21.36 -0.44
N ALA A 93 2.23 -21.59 -1.58
CA ALA A 93 2.73 -20.55 -2.48
C ALA A 93 1.67 -19.50 -2.84
N LEU A 94 0.42 -19.92 -3.09
CA LEU A 94 -0.70 -19.01 -3.36
C LEU A 94 -0.97 -18.07 -2.18
N MET A 95 -0.97 -18.58 -0.95
CA MET A 95 -1.18 -17.78 0.25
C MET A 95 -0.11 -16.69 0.40
N TRP A 96 1.15 -17.05 0.16
CA TRP A 96 2.27 -16.09 0.21
C TRP A 96 2.21 -15.08 -0.93
N GLY A 97 1.76 -15.49 -2.12
CA GLY A 97 1.50 -14.58 -3.23
C GLY A 97 0.40 -13.56 -2.90
N VAL A 98 -0.72 -14.00 -2.31
CA VAL A 98 -1.79 -13.12 -1.84
C VAL A 98 -1.31 -12.19 -0.73
N LEU A 99 -0.52 -12.70 0.21
CA LEU A 99 0.08 -11.88 1.26
C LEU A 99 1.01 -10.80 0.66
N ALA A 100 1.86 -11.18 -0.30
CA ALA A 100 2.73 -10.24 -1.01
C ALA A 100 1.91 -9.18 -1.77
N PHE A 101 0.82 -9.57 -2.45
CA PHE A 101 -0.12 -8.63 -3.08
C PHE A 101 -0.68 -7.62 -2.09
N LEU A 102 -1.19 -8.09 -0.95
CA LEU A 102 -1.84 -7.24 0.06
C LEU A 102 -0.84 -6.31 0.75
N LEU A 103 0.29 -6.85 1.21
CA LEU A 103 1.29 -6.05 1.91
C LEU A 103 2.02 -5.07 0.99
N ASN A 104 2.10 -5.34 -0.31
CA ASN A 104 2.74 -4.43 -1.26
C ASN A 104 2.06 -3.06 -1.36
N TYR A 105 0.81 -2.91 -0.88
CA TYR A 105 0.17 -1.59 -0.77
C TYR A 105 0.89 -0.67 0.22
N VAL A 106 1.51 -1.20 1.27
CA VAL A 106 2.29 -0.42 2.23
C VAL A 106 3.67 -0.11 1.63
N PRO A 107 3.99 1.18 1.37
CA PRO A 107 5.24 1.54 0.70
C PRO A 107 6.48 1.06 1.47
N ASN A 108 7.46 0.49 0.78
CA ASN A 108 8.78 0.05 1.26
C ASN A 108 8.78 -1.03 2.35
N ILE A 109 7.88 -0.96 3.33
CA ILE A 109 7.85 -1.89 4.48
C ILE A 109 7.10 -3.17 4.13
N GLY A 110 6.03 -3.06 3.33
CA GLY A 110 5.14 -4.18 3.06
C GLY A 110 5.81 -5.34 2.32
N SER A 111 6.62 -5.04 1.33
CA SER A 111 7.36 -6.06 0.57
C SER A 111 8.42 -6.77 1.43
N ALA A 112 9.11 -6.05 2.33
CA ALA A 112 10.07 -6.65 3.24
C ALA A 112 9.38 -7.59 4.24
N ILE A 113 8.28 -7.14 4.86
CA ILE A 113 7.52 -7.96 5.81
C ILE A 113 6.92 -9.19 5.12
N SER A 114 6.44 -9.07 3.87
CA SER A 114 5.83 -10.19 3.15
C SER A 114 6.81 -11.33 2.82
N ALA A 115 8.12 -11.06 2.79
CA ALA A 115 9.15 -12.05 2.55
C ALA A 115 9.45 -12.91 3.78
N ILE A 116 9.25 -12.38 4.99
CA ILE A 116 9.66 -13.04 6.24
C ILE A 116 8.98 -14.42 6.43
N PRO A 117 7.64 -14.56 6.34
CA PRO A 117 7.00 -15.84 6.60
C PRO A 117 7.41 -16.95 5.61
N PRO A 118 7.41 -16.74 4.28
CA PRO A 118 7.84 -17.79 3.34
C PRO A 118 9.33 -18.12 3.45
N MET A 119 10.20 -17.15 3.82
CA MET A 119 11.60 -17.41 4.08
C MET A 119 11.77 -18.29 5.33
N LEU A 120 11.05 -17.99 6.41
CA LEU A 120 11.07 -18.82 7.63
C LEU A 120 10.52 -20.22 7.35
N GLN A 121 9.47 -20.33 6.57
CA GLN A 121 8.93 -21.63 6.16
C GLN A 121 9.97 -22.42 5.36
N ALA A 122 10.60 -21.83 4.35
CA ALA A 122 11.62 -22.48 3.55
C ALA A 122 12.82 -22.91 4.43
N LEU A 123 13.26 -22.07 5.35
CA LEU A 123 14.34 -22.37 6.28
C LEU A 123 14.04 -23.61 7.14
N LEU A 124 12.81 -23.70 7.67
CA LEU A 124 12.42 -24.77 8.61
C LEU A 124 12.16 -26.11 7.91
N PHE A 125 11.61 -26.09 6.69
CA PHE A 125 11.15 -27.31 6.02
C PHE A 125 12.10 -27.79 4.90
N SER A 126 12.85 -26.87 4.28
CA SER A 126 13.65 -27.18 3.10
C SER A 126 15.16 -26.84 3.27
N GLY A 127 15.47 -25.99 4.24
CA GLY A 127 16.86 -25.65 4.58
C GLY A 127 17.29 -24.26 4.14
N ILE A 128 18.59 -23.97 4.38
CA ILE A 128 19.14 -22.61 4.17
C ILE A 128 19.20 -22.23 2.69
N TYR A 129 19.43 -23.19 1.81
CA TYR A 129 19.54 -22.92 0.37
C TYR A 129 18.19 -22.42 -0.19
N GLU A 130 17.11 -23.09 0.10
CA GLU A 130 15.75 -22.70 -0.31
C GLU A 130 15.35 -21.37 0.32
N CYS A 131 15.71 -21.13 1.59
CA CYS A 131 15.49 -19.84 2.24
C CYS A 131 16.18 -18.69 1.47
N LEU A 132 17.43 -18.88 1.04
CA LEU A 132 18.16 -17.90 0.25
C LEU A 132 17.53 -17.69 -1.12
N LEU A 133 17.08 -18.74 -1.79
CA LEU A 133 16.38 -18.63 -3.08
C LEU A 133 15.06 -17.85 -2.95
N VAL A 134 14.27 -18.12 -1.91
CA VAL A 134 13.05 -17.38 -1.61
C VAL A 134 13.37 -15.91 -1.34
N GLY A 135 14.39 -15.65 -0.52
CA GLY A 135 14.86 -14.28 -0.26
C GLY A 135 15.31 -13.54 -1.52
N ALA A 136 16.06 -14.23 -2.39
CA ALA A 136 16.48 -13.68 -3.68
C ALA A 136 15.29 -13.37 -4.59
N LEU A 137 14.28 -14.24 -4.66
CA LEU A 137 13.05 -13.99 -5.41
C LEU A 137 12.38 -12.69 -4.94
N PHE A 138 12.13 -12.55 -3.64
CA PHE A 138 11.51 -11.33 -3.09
C PHE A 138 12.37 -10.09 -3.34
N LEU A 139 13.69 -10.19 -3.18
CA LEU A 139 14.60 -9.08 -3.44
C LEU A 139 14.53 -8.64 -4.92
N VAL A 140 14.59 -9.57 -5.86
CA VAL A 140 14.51 -9.27 -7.31
C VAL A 140 13.16 -8.65 -7.65
N VAL A 141 12.07 -9.24 -7.17
CA VAL A 141 10.70 -8.71 -7.40
C VAL A 141 10.59 -7.29 -6.84
N HIS A 142 11.08 -7.04 -5.62
CA HIS A 142 11.05 -5.71 -5.02
C HIS A 142 11.94 -4.71 -5.77
N MET A 143 13.15 -5.10 -6.18
CA MET A 143 14.02 -4.22 -6.97
C MET A 143 13.41 -3.85 -8.32
N VAL A 144 12.85 -4.84 -9.03
CA VAL A 144 12.29 -4.61 -10.37
C VAL A 144 10.96 -3.87 -10.28
N LEU A 145 9.99 -4.39 -9.54
CA LEU A 145 8.66 -3.80 -9.48
C LEU A 145 8.60 -2.57 -8.58
N GLY A 146 9.17 -2.62 -7.38
CA GLY A 146 9.10 -1.52 -6.41
C GLY A 146 10.02 -0.35 -6.77
N ASN A 147 11.28 -0.62 -7.18
CA ASN A 147 12.26 0.44 -7.36
C ASN A 147 12.42 0.90 -8.83
N MET A 148 12.02 0.07 -9.82
CA MET A 148 12.15 0.43 -11.24
C MET A 148 10.80 0.69 -11.92
N VAL A 149 9.85 -0.23 -11.78
CA VAL A 149 8.56 -0.15 -12.49
C VAL A 149 7.63 0.85 -11.81
N GLU A 150 7.48 0.78 -10.49
CA GLU A 150 6.58 1.65 -9.72
C GLU A 150 6.91 3.14 -9.92
N PRO A 151 8.17 3.62 -9.78
CA PRO A 151 8.49 5.03 -10.02
C PRO A 151 8.29 5.47 -11.47
N ARG A 152 8.57 4.59 -12.44
CA ARG A 152 8.37 4.90 -13.86
C ARG A 152 6.89 5.03 -14.22
N MET A 153 6.04 4.18 -13.67
CA MET A 153 4.59 4.22 -13.92
C MET A 153 3.90 5.37 -13.19
N MET A 154 4.31 5.65 -11.95
CA MET A 154 3.75 6.75 -11.17
C MET A 154 4.24 8.11 -11.65
N GLY A 155 5.46 8.19 -12.19
CA GLY A 155 6.07 9.43 -12.68
C GLY A 155 6.23 10.49 -11.58
N HIS A 156 6.66 11.69 -11.96
CA HIS A 156 6.83 12.84 -11.05
C HIS A 156 5.47 13.49 -10.61
N ARG A 157 4.35 12.82 -10.86
CA ARG A 157 3.01 13.44 -10.72
C ARG A 157 2.52 13.63 -9.30
N LEU A 158 3.12 12.94 -8.32
CA LEU A 158 2.72 13.11 -6.92
C LEU A 158 3.43 14.29 -6.24
N GLY A 159 4.58 14.74 -6.78
CA GLY A 159 5.31 15.90 -6.30
C GLY A 159 5.63 15.84 -4.81
N MET A 160 5.86 14.64 -4.27
CA MET A 160 6.20 14.44 -2.85
C MET A 160 7.58 13.83 -2.74
N SER A 161 8.39 14.34 -1.80
CA SER A 161 9.69 13.76 -1.50
C SER A 161 9.55 12.40 -0.81
N THR A 162 10.56 11.53 -0.95
CA THR A 162 10.58 10.21 -0.29
C THR A 162 10.44 10.32 1.23
N LEU A 163 11.01 11.37 1.82
CA LEU A 163 10.89 11.66 3.24
C LEU A 163 9.43 11.93 3.64
N VAL A 164 8.72 12.73 2.85
CA VAL A 164 7.30 13.04 3.10
C VAL A 164 6.44 11.78 3.00
N VAL A 165 6.71 10.92 2.02
CA VAL A 165 6.02 9.62 1.91
C VAL A 165 6.27 8.77 3.14
N PHE A 166 7.51 8.70 3.64
CA PHE A 166 7.85 7.94 4.85
C PHE A 166 7.19 8.53 6.11
N LEU A 167 7.26 9.84 6.30
CA LEU A 167 6.60 10.52 7.42
C LEU A 167 5.07 10.36 7.37
N SER A 168 4.48 10.46 6.18
CA SER A 168 3.04 10.26 6.00
C SER A 168 2.61 8.86 6.43
N LEU A 169 3.43 7.85 6.12
CA LEU A 169 3.18 6.47 6.52
C LEU A 169 3.17 6.33 8.05
N LEU A 170 4.10 6.99 8.76
CA LEU A 170 4.13 6.98 10.21
C LEU A 170 2.91 7.70 10.80
N VAL A 171 2.61 8.91 10.32
CA VAL A 171 1.51 9.73 10.84
C VAL A 171 0.16 9.05 10.59
N TRP A 172 -0.13 8.67 9.36
CA TRP A 172 -1.39 8.01 9.02
C TRP A 172 -1.49 6.60 9.60
N GLY A 173 -0.35 5.91 9.73
CA GLY A 173 -0.28 4.62 10.39
C GLY A 173 -0.59 4.71 11.88
N TRP A 174 -0.12 5.77 12.55
CA TRP A 174 -0.46 6.03 13.95
C TRP A 174 -1.93 6.43 14.15
N LEU A 175 -2.48 7.28 13.26
CA LEU A 175 -3.86 7.77 13.35
C LEU A 175 -4.92 6.72 12.97
N LEU A 176 -4.69 5.98 11.90
CA LEU A 176 -5.68 5.11 11.27
C LEU A 176 -5.22 3.64 11.21
N GLY A 177 -4.09 3.32 11.84
CA GLY A 177 -3.54 1.96 11.83
C GLY A 177 -3.12 1.49 10.43
N PRO A 178 -3.24 0.17 10.14
CA PRO A 178 -2.84 -0.40 8.84
C PRO A 178 -3.55 0.25 7.64
N VAL A 179 -4.80 0.69 7.82
CA VAL A 179 -5.57 1.42 6.80
C VAL A 179 -4.90 2.74 6.45
N GLY A 180 -4.43 3.47 7.48
CA GLY A 180 -3.71 4.73 7.30
C GLY A 180 -2.37 4.55 6.58
N MET A 181 -1.63 3.49 6.89
CA MET A 181 -0.38 3.17 6.19
C MET A 181 -0.62 2.97 4.69
N LEU A 182 -1.65 2.23 4.32
CA LEU A 182 -2.02 1.96 2.94
C LEU A 182 -2.48 3.22 2.20
N LEU A 183 -3.27 4.06 2.85
CA LEU A 183 -3.81 5.30 2.29
C LEU A 183 -2.89 6.51 2.52
N SER A 184 -1.70 6.33 3.09
CA SER A 184 -0.80 7.42 3.48
C SER A 184 -0.49 8.38 2.32
N VAL A 185 -0.13 7.85 1.16
CA VAL A 185 0.18 8.63 -0.04
C VAL A 185 -1.06 9.37 -0.59
N PRO A 186 -2.21 8.70 -0.81
CA PRO A 186 -3.45 9.37 -1.20
C PRO A 186 -3.89 10.49 -0.24
N LEU A 187 -3.91 10.21 1.06
CA LEU A 187 -4.35 11.18 2.08
C LEU A 187 -3.42 12.40 2.12
N THR A 188 -2.11 12.17 2.09
CA THR A 188 -1.14 13.27 2.06
C THR A 188 -1.23 14.08 0.78
N SER A 189 -1.50 13.44 -0.37
CA SER A 189 -1.75 14.15 -1.64
C SER A 189 -2.96 15.06 -1.55
N VAL A 190 -4.06 14.60 -0.94
CA VAL A 190 -5.26 15.42 -0.71
C VAL A 190 -4.95 16.59 0.21
N CYS A 191 -4.24 16.34 1.33
CA CYS A 191 -3.82 17.41 2.26
C CYS A 191 -2.94 18.44 1.56
N LYS A 192 -1.96 18.01 0.76
CA LYS A 192 -1.10 18.91 -0.02
C LYS A 192 -1.90 19.78 -0.96
N ILE A 193 -2.80 19.22 -1.78
CA ILE A 193 -3.65 19.97 -2.70
C ILE A 193 -4.56 20.94 -1.95
N TRP A 194 -5.09 20.54 -0.80
CA TRP A 194 -5.89 21.42 0.03
C TRP A 194 -5.08 22.60 0.59
N MET A 195 -3.83 22.37 1.03
CA MET A 195 -2.91 23.43 1.45
C MET A 195 -2.56 24.37 0.28
N GLU A 196 -2.35 23.86 -0.92
CA GLU A 196 -2.08 24.66 -2.12
C GLU A 196 -3.24 25.63 -2.46
N THR A 197 -4.47 25.27 -2.12
CA THR A 197 -5.67 26.10 -2.36
C THR A 197 -5.92 27.13 -1.26
N THR A 198 -5.18 27.11 -0.15
CA THR A 198 -5.38 28.00 0.99
C THR A 198 -4.33 29.10 0.98
N VAL A 199 -4.74 30.35 1.17
CA VAL A 199 -3.91 31.58 1.05
C VAL A 199 -2.66 31.58 1.95
N GLY A 200 -2.65 30.84 3.06
CA GLY A 200 -1.49 30.68 3.95
C GLY A 200 -0.72 29.36 3.80
N GLY A 201 -1.29 28.38 3.10
CA GLY A 201 -0.77 27.03 3.02
C GLY A 201 0.20 26.78 1.85
N SER A 202 0.26 27.69 0.88
CA SER A 202 1.10 27.52 -0.33
C SER A 202 2.59 27.38 0.00
N LYS A 203 3.10 28.07 1.03
CA LYS A 203 4.49 27.95 1.48
C LYS A 203 4.78 26.60 2.15
N LEU A 204 3.80 26.06 2.89
CA LEU A 204 3.90 24.73 3.51
C LEU A 204 3.76 23.60 2.48
N ALA A 205 2.96 23.80 1.44
CA ALA A 205 2.81 22.84 0.35
C ALA A 205 4.13 22.65 -0.44
N ILE A 206 4.97 23.68 -0.55
CA ILE A 206 6.30 23.59 -1.17
C ILE A 206 7.26 22.73 -0.34
N LEU A 207 7.10 22.69 1.00
CA LEU A 207 7.92 21.83 1.86
C LEU A 207 7.54 20.35 1.76
N LEU A 208 6.36 20.03 1.22
CA LEU A 208 5.87 18.67 1.02
C LEU A 208 6.28 18.06 -0.33
N GLY A 209 6.93 18.80 -1.23
CA GLY A 209 7.27 18.25 -2.53
C GLY A 209 8.43 18.87 -3.25
#